data_3a5c1a9b99aa699fd51a00d66810e06a
#
_entry.id   3a5c1a9b99aa699fd51a00d66810e06a
#
_cell.length_a   1.000
_cell.length_b   1.000
_cell.length_c   1.000
_cell.angle_alpha   90.00
_cell.angle_beta   90.00
_cell.angle_gamma   90.00
#
_symmetry.space_group_name_H-M   'P 1'
#
loop_
_entity.id
_entity.type
_entity.pdbx_description
1 polymer ?
#
loop_
_entity_poly.entity_id
_entity_poly.type
_entity_poly.pdbx_seq_one_letter_code
_entity_poly.pdbx_strand_id
1 'polypeptide(L)'
;MIRSLLVLCCSSFASVLLAQDLPPYNPVTAERLLNPEESNWLMYRGSYDSHGYSSLDQINTENVDGLVPVWSFSTGLREGHQAPPIVNDGYMYVTTPQNHILAINARTGDLIWRYVRYLPDDLQQFHPTNRGVALYGDRVYMATVDAYLVSLDALTGELIWEVAVEDYYNGYYMTMAPLIADGKVMVGVSGGELGIRGFVAAYDVISGEEAWKTYTIPAPGEPGSESWPGDTWQTGGVPVWLTGSYDPELNLAYWGTGNGGPWMGDTRPGDNLYSSSVIALDVTTGELKNHHQYHWNDSWDWDEVSAPLLIDFERDGRSVNGMVHPGRNGYLWFLEREADAINFVEANAYVYQDVFTSIDPVTGRPEYDMTKKPGTGYEANFCPSLWGGKDWPPAAFDPESRLLFIPANDNVCSTMVGEEIQYSPGRSYMGRGTSENGGFFVRPGTSHIGELQAWNVDSGERVWTTTFESQNWGPILATAGDLVFMGGTNDRYFRAFDSRTGEILWQQRTNSGITGVPVTYTLDGKQYVAVQSGWGVDAQREQNLLNMAKGENHYVPQGGVIWVFALPD
;
A
#
# COMPACT_ATOMS: atom_id res chain seq x y z
N MET A 1 4.82 -38.63 71.08
CA MET A 1 5.26 -37.76 69.99
C MET A 1 4.85 -38.39 68.67
N ILE A 2 3.71 -37.98 68.17
CA ILE A 2 3.18 -38.48 66.88
C ILE A 2 3.41 -37.37 65.84
N ARG A 3 4.22 -37.65 64.82
CA ARG A 3 4.44 -36.75 63.69
C ARG A 3 3.41 -37.09 62.60
N SER A 4 2.49 -36.17 62.38
CA SER A 4 1.56 -36.23 61.26
C SER A 4 2.29 -35.80 59.97
N LEU A 5 2.32 -36.67 58.97
CA LEU A 5 2.75 -36.37 57.62
C LEU A 5 1.58 -35.72 56.87
N LEU A 6 1.72 -34.46 56.48
CA LEU A 6 0.82 -33.81 55.53
C LEU A 6 1.26 -34.20 54.12
N VAL A 7 0.41 -34.98 53.44
CA VAL A 7 0.57 -35.26 51.99
C VAL A 7 -0.10 -34.11 51.21
N LEU A 8 0.72 -33.28 50.58
CA LEU A 8 0.23 -32.24 49.66
C LEU A 8 -0.10 -32.91 48.32
N CYS A 9 -1.39 -33.07 48.02
CA CYS A 9 -1.86 -33.44 46.68
C CYS A 9 -1.71 -32.22 45.76
N CYS A 10 -0.68 -32.17 44.92
CA CYS A 10 -0.63 -31.29 43.76
C CYS A 10 -1.64 -31.81 42.71
N SER A 11 -2.82 -31.24 42.66
CA SER A 11 -3.73 -31.36 41.54
C SER A 11 -3.18 -30.52 40.37
N SER A 12 -2.51 -31.15 39.41
CA SER A 12 -2.21 -30.59 38.12
C SER A 12 -3.53 -30.29 37.39
N PHE A 13 -3.92 -29.03 37.37
CA PHE A 13 -4.89 -28.55 36.38
C PHE A 13 -4.23 -28.64 35.03
N ALA A 14 -4.50 -29.72 34.29
CA ALA A 14 -4.32 -29.74 32.85
C ALA A 14 -5.34 -28.72 32.30
N SER A 15 -4.84 -27.58 31.85
CA SER A 15 -5.62 -26.66 31.01
C SER A 15 -5.95 -27.45 29.73
N VAL A 16 -7.20 -27.90 29.62
CA VAL A 16 -7.73 -28.37 28.35
C VAL A 16 -7.80 -27.12 27.47
N LEU A 17 -6.78 -26.90 26.62
CA LEU A 17 -6.94 -26.04 25.46
C LEU A 17 -8.13 -26.63 24.70
N LEU A 18 -9.26 -25.92 24.70
CA LEU A 18 -10.36 -26.19 23.78
C LEU A 18 -9.72 -26.13 22.40
N ALA A 19 -9.68 -27.25 21.70
CA ALA A 19 -9.26 -27.30 20.31
C ALA A 19 -10.19 -26.33 19.56
N GLN A 20 -9.61 -25.26 19.03
CA GLN A 20 -10.37 -24.36 18.17
C GLN A 20 -10.88 -25.21 17.01
N ASP A 21 -12.17 -25.14 16.68
CA ASP A 21 -12.78 -25.81 15.53
C ASP A 21 -12.32 -25.13 14.22
N LEU A 22 -11.02 -25.23 13.95
CA LEU A 22 -10.44 -24.80 12.69
C LEU A 22 -10.37 -26.00 11.73
N PRO A 23 -10.65 -25.78 10.45
CA PRO A 23 -10.41 -26.79 9.45
C PRO A 23 -8.92 -27.14 9.37
N PRO A 24 -8.56 -28.31 8.84
CA PRO A 24 -7.16 -28.60 8.51
C PRO A 24 -6.59 -27.51 7.61
N TYR A 25 -5.37 -27.04 7.92
CA TYR A 25 -4.71 -26.04 7.10
C TYR A 25 -4.49 -26.54 5.67
N ASN A 26 -4.89 -25.75 4.70
CA ASN A 26 -4.70 -26.03 3.28
C ASN A 26 -3.50 -25.21 2.76
N PRO A 27 -2.37 -25.84 2.38
CA PRO A 27 -1.19 -25.13 1.93
C PRO A 27 -1.46 -24.23 0.73
N VAL A 28 -0.91 -23.02 0.74
CA VAL A 28 -1.07 -22.06 -0.34
C VAL A 28 -0.07 -22.37 -1.45
N THR A 29 -0.53 -22.99 -2.54
CA THR A 29 0.31 -23.39 -3.67
C THR A 29 0.39 -22.26 -4.72
N ALA A 30 1.35 -22.36 -5.65
CA ALA A 30 1.43 -21.44 -6.80
C ALA A 30 0.13 -21.44 -7.63
N GLU A 31 -0.52 -22.58 -7.78
CA GLU A 31 -1.81 -22.70 -8.49
C GLU A 31 -2.92 -21.92 -7.79
N ARG A 32 -2.99 -21.99 -6.45
CA ARG A 32 -3.96 -21.22 -5.65
C ARG A 32 -3.69 -19.71 -5.68
N LEU A 33 -2.43 -19.29 -5.84
CA LEU A 33 -2.09 -17.88 -6.00
C LEU A 33 -2.42 -17.37 -7.41
N LEU A 34 -2.31 -18.22 -8.44
CA LEU A 34 -2.74 -17.90 -9.81
C LEU A 34 -4.26 -17.82 -9.93
N ASN A 35 -4.98 -18.70 -9.26
CA ASN A 35 -6.42 -18.84 -9.30
C ASN A 35 -6.97 -18.92 -7.86
N PRO A 36 -6.97 -17.79 -7.12
CA PRO A 36 -7.44 -17.77 -5.74
C PRO A 36 -8.93 -18.16 -5.66
N GLU A 37 -9.25 -19.03 -4.70
CA GLU A 37 -10.65 -19.35 -4.43
C GLU A 37 -11.36 -18.11 -3.91
N GLU A 38 -12.56 -17.84 -4.40
CA GLU A 38 -13.36 -16.68 -3.98
C GLU A 38 -13.70 -16.66 -2.48
N SER A 39 -13.68 -17.85 -1.83
CA SER A 39 -13.87 -17.99 -0.38
C SER A 39 -12.71 -17.46 0.44
N ASN A 40 -11.55 -17.21 -0.15
CA ASN A 40 -10.30 -16.83 0.50
C ASN A 40 -9.83 -15.43 0.07
N TRP A 41 -8.85 -14.87 0.80
CA TRP A 41 -8.11 -13.68 0.41
C TRP A 41 -6.63 -13.92 0.64
N LEU A 42 -5.95 -14.52 -0.37
CA LEU A 42 -4.64 -15.14 -0.20
C LEU A 42 -3.44 -14.20 -0.36
N MET A 43 -3.63 -12.98 -0.87
CA MET A 43 -2.56 -12.03 -1.11
C MET A 43 -3.01 -10.57 -0.95
N TYR A 44 -2.06 -9.63 -0.94
CA TYR A 44 -2.25 -8.22 -0.59
C TYR A 44 -3.49 -7.54 -1.22
N ARG A 45 -3.76 -7.77 -2.53
CA ARG A 45 -4.90 -7.20 -3.24
C ARG A 45 -5.89 -8.23 -3.77
N GLY A 46 -5.85 -9.47 -3.25
CA GLY A 46 -6.73 -10.58 -3.63
C GLY A 46 -6.21 -11.38 -4.83
N SER A 47 -5.58 -10.71 -5.78
CA SER A 47 -5.08 -11.31 -7.03
C SER A 47 -3.78 -10.63 -7.50
N TYR A 48 -3.08 -11.25 -8.45
CA TYR A 48 -1.83 -10.74 -9.01
C TYR A 48 -2.00 -9.45 -9.84
N ASP A 49 -3.17 -9.22 -10.41
CA ASP A 49 -3.53 -8.01 -11.16
C ASP A 49 -3.80 -6.78 -10.27
N SER A 50 -3.80 -6.98 -8.94
CA SER A 50 -4.03 -5.93 -7.94
C SER A 50 -5.41 -5.27 -7.98
N HIS A 51 -6.43 -5.94 -8.52
CA HIS A 51 -7.77 -5.35 -8.68
C HIS A 51 -8.44 -4.97 -7.36
N GLY A 52 -8.15 -5.67 -6.25
CA GLY A 52 -8.85 -5.41 -4.99
C GLY A 52 -10.35 -5.68 -5.10
N TYR A 53 -10.71 -6.70 -5.86
CA TYR A 53 -12.06 -7.12 -6.19
C TYR A 53 -12.34 -8.54 -5.68
N SER A 54 -13.60 -8.80 -5.37
CA SER A 54 -14.12 -10.13 -5.02
C SER A 54 -15.38 -10.44 -5.80
N SER A 55 -15.49 -11.66 -6.34
CA SER A 55 -16.69 -12.19 -6.98
C SER A 55 -17.83 -12.53 -6.01
N LEU A 56 -17.64 -12.37 -4.71
CA LEU A 56 -18.67 -12.63 -3.69
C LEU A 56 -19.77 -11.56 -3.76
N ASP A 57 -21.04 -12.01 -3.77
CA ASP A 57 -22.26 -11.20 -3.95
C ASP A 57 -23.33 -11.41 -2.88
N GLN A 58 -23.09 -12.26 -1.87
CA GLN A 58 -24.07 -12.50 -0.80
C GLN A 58 -24.40 -11.21 -0.03
N ILE A 59 -23.39 -10.35 0.21
CA ILE A 59 -23.60 -8.98 0.69
C ILE A 59 -23.66 -8.09 -0.55
N ASN A 60 -24.81 -7.43 -0.75
CA ASN A 60 -25.08 -6.65 -1.95
C ASN A 60 -25.91 -5.40 -1.64
N THR A 61 -26.24 -4.62 -2.67
CA THR A 61 -26.97 -3.36 -2.53
C THR A 61 -28.36 -3.50 -1.89
N GLU A 62 -28.99 -4.69 -1.93
CA GLU A 62 -30.34 -4.91 -1.38
C GLU A 62 -30.34 -5.23 0.13
N ASN A 63 -29.18 -5.66 0.70
CA ASN A 63 -29.11 -6.16 2.07
C ASN A 63 -27.96 -5.59 2.92
N VAL A 64 -27.10 -4.78 2.35
CA VAL A 64 -25.92 -4.24 3.07
C VAL A 64 -26.29 -3.34 4.24
N ASP A 65 -27.48 -2.75 4.27
CA ASP A 65 -28.01 -1.97 5.39
C ASP A 65 -28.16 -2.81 6.67
N GLY A 66 -28.30 -4.13 6.53
CA GLY A 66 -28.33 -5.12 7.61
C GLY A 66 -26.96 -5.55 8.13
N LEU A 67 -25.85 -5.06 7.58
CA LEU A 67 -24.49 -5.47 7.96
C LEU A 67 -24.16 -5.05 9.40
N VAL A 68 -23.69 -6.00 10.23
CA VAL A 68 -23.36 -5.76 11.64
C VAL A 68 -21.95 -6.27 11.98
N PRO A 69 -21.25 -5.68 12.97
CA PRO A 69 -20.01 -6.25 13.48
C PRO A 69 -20.30 -7.58 14.20
N VAL A 70 -19.66 -8.65 13.79
CA VAL A 70 -19.81 -9.98 14.40
C VAL A 70 -18.72 -10.26 15.43
N TRP A 71 -17.52 -9.75 15.22
CA TRP A 71 -16.45 -9.73 16.21
C TRP A 71 -15.46 -8.60 15.96
N SER A 72 -14.67 -8.29 16.97
CA SER A 72 -13.54 -7.36 16.85
C SER A 72 -12.39 -7.79 17.75
N PHE A 73 -11.15 -7.48 17.32
CA PHE A 73 -9.94 -7.79 18.06
C PHE A 73 -9.08 -6.53 18.24
N SER A 74 -8.80 -6.14 19.49
CA SER A 74 -7.91 -5.01 19.77
C SER A 74 -6.44 -5.44 19.73
N THR A 75 -5.63 -4.78 18.92
CA THR A 75 -4.19 -5.05 18.81
C THR A 75 -3.39 -4.53 20.00
N GLY A 76 -3.93 -3.54 20.73
CA GLY A 76 -3.26 -2.86 21.83
C GLY A 76 -2.17 -1.87 21.38
N LEU A 77 -2.03 -1.64 20.07
CA LEU A 77 -1.02 -0.79 19.48
C LEU A 77 -1.62 0.52 18.96
N ARG A 78 -0.80 1.55 18.95
CA ARG A 78 -1.07 2.83 18.27
C ARG A 78 -0.46 2.78 16.87
N GLU A 79 -0.44 3.89 16.17
CA GLU A 79 0.05 4.06 14.81
C GLU A 79 -0.87 3.48 13.72
N GLY A 80 -0.56 3.73 12.46
CA GLY A 80 -1.37 3.34 11.32
C GLY A 80 -1.43 1.83 11.11
N HIS A 81 -2.61 1.26 11.23
CA HIS A 81 -2.90 -0.13 10.90
C HIS A 81 -3.29 -0.21 9.42
N GLN A 82 -2.37 -0.60 8.55
CA GLN A 82 -2.49 -0.47 7.10
C GLN A 82 -2.67 -1.80 6.35
N ALA A 83 -2.41 -2.93 7.02
CA ALA A 83 -2.44 -4.23 6.37
C ALA A 83 -3.86 -4.74 6.06
N PRO A 84 -4.05 -5.49 4.96
CA PRO A 84 -5.21 -6.36 4.78
C PRO A 84 -5.13 -7.54 5.76
N PRO A 85 -6.25 -8.03 6.29
CA PRO A 85 -6.34 -9.40 6.80
C PRO A 85 -6.17 -10.39 5.63
N ILE A 86 -5.19 -11.30 5.71
CA ILE A 86 -5.02 -12.38 4.72
C ILE A 86 -5.71 -13.61 5.26
N VAL A 87 -6.62 -14.20 4.47
CA VAL A 87 -7.47 -15.30 4.94
C VAL A 87 -7.26 -16.53 4.07
N ASN A 88 -6.93 -17.66 4.71
CA ASN A 88 -6.81 -18.98 4.12
C ASN A 88 -7.63 -19.99 4.95
N ASP A 89 -8.78 -20.41 4.44
CA ASP A 89 -9.67 -21.44 5.00
C ASP A 89 -9.88 -21.29 6.52
N GLY A 90 -10.24 -20.06 6.96
CA GLY A 90 -10.54 -19.75 8.37
C GLY A 90 -9.34 -19.31 9.22
N TYR A 91 -8.11 -19.38 8.71
CA TYR A 91 -6.94 -18.76 9.32
C TYR A 91 -6.77 -17.34 8.80
N MET A 92 -6.83 -16.36 9.67
CA MET A 92 -6.63 -14.95 9.33
C MET A 92 -5.28 -14.48 9.86
N TYR A 93 -4.42 -13.97 8.96
CA TYR A 93 -3.11 -13.41 9.30
C TYR A 93 -3.13 -11.92 9.13
N VAL A 94 -2.76 -11.19 10.18
CA VAL A 94 -2.79 -9.73 10.21
C VAL A 94 -1.48 -9.20 10.76
N THR A 95 -0.84 -8.29 10.04
CA THR A 95 0.29 -7.53 10.58
C THR A 95 -0.19 -6.25 11.24
N THR A 96 0.59 -5.79 12.20
CA THR A 96 0.37 -4.53 12.92
C THR A 96 1.63 -3.66 12.85
N PRO A 97 1.55 -2.38 13.21
CA PRO A 97 2.73 -1.59 13.52
C PRO A 97 3.68 -2.34 14.45
N GLN A 98 4.97 -2.01 14.43
CA GLN A 98 6.03 -2.68 15.19
C GLN A 98 6.28 -4.15 14.81
N ASN A 99 5.80 -4.57 13.62
CA ASN A 99 6.01 -5.91 13.06
C ASN A 99 5.57 -7.07 13.97
N HIS A 100 4.35 -7.01 14.48
CA HIS A 100 3.69 -8.21 15.01
C HIS A 100 2.89 -8.89 13.90
N ILE A 101 2.82 -10.21 13.93
CA ILE A 101 1.85 -11.00 13.16
C ILE A 101 0.90 -11.66 14.14
N LEU A 102 -0.39 -11.54 13.86
CA LEU A 102 -1.47 -12.21 14.59
C LEU A 102 -2.07 -13.24 13.65
N ALA A 103 -2.11 -14.51 14.06
CA ALA A 103 -2.98 -15.51 13.46
C ALA A 103 -4.25 -15.61 14.31
N ILE A 104 -5.37 -15.44 13.67
CA ILE A 104 -6.69 -15.32 14.32
C ILE A 104 -7.64 -16.30 13.64
N ASN A 105 -8.51 -16.93 14.42
CA ASN A 105 -9.64 -17.65 13.87
C ASN A 105 -10.59 -16.66 13.18
N ALA A 106 -10.70 -16.70 11.87
CA ALA A 106 -11.47 -15.74 11.09
C ALA A 106 -12.99 -15.78 11.37
N ARG A 107 -13.49 -16.87 11.99
CA ARG A 107 -14.90 -17.03 12.40
C ARG A 107 -15.20 -16.34 13.73
N THR A 108 -14.31 -16.54 14.73
CA THR A 108 -14.60 -16.18 16.13
C THR A 108 -13.84 -14.96 16.62
N GLY A 109 -12.74 -14.59 15.95
CA GLY A 109 -11.83 -13.55 16.41
C GLY A 109 -10.84 -14.02 17.48
N ASP A 110 -10.80 -15.33 17.81
CA ASP A 110 -9.88 -15.86 18.81
C ASP A 110 -8.45 -15.91 18.27
N LEU A 111 -7.50 -15.48 19.12
CA LEU A 111 -6.09 -15.54 18.78
C LEU A 111 -5.59 -16.99 18.75
N ILE A 112 -4.97 -17.41 17.64
CA ILE A 112 -4.35 -18.73 17.50
C ILE A 112 -2.89 -18.64 17.98
N TRP A 113 -2.12 -17.73 17.39
CA TRP A 113 -0.77 -17.42 17.82
C TRP A 113 -0.40 -15.97 17.50
N ARG A 114 0.68 -15.48 18.13
CA ARG A 114 1.24 -14.15 17.92
C ARG A 114 2.75 -14.24 17.79
N TYR A 115 3.29 -13.69 16.72
CA TYR A 115 4.71 -13.40 16.56
C TYR A 115 4.99 -11.93 16.89
N VAL A 116 6.09 -11.65 17.58
CA VAL A 116 6.55 -10.31 17.93
C VAL A 116 8.00 -10.16 17.51
N ARG A 117 8.28 -9.25 16.59
CA ARG A 117 9.65 -8.88 16.28
C ARG A 117 10.16 -7.87 17.27
N TYR A 118 11.32 -8.18 17.88
CA TYR A 118 12.02 -7.23 18.76
C TYR A 118 12.86 -6.32 17.88
N LEU A 119 12.49 -5.04 17.80
CA LEU A 119 13.15 -4.04 16.98
C LEU A 119 14.32 -3.41 17.73
N PRO A 120 15.42 -3.02 17.05
CA PRO A 120 16.52 -2.28 17.65
C PRO A 120 16.07 -0.94 18.21
N ASP A 121 16.61 -0.54 19.37
CA ASP A 121 16.28 0.74 20.03
C ASP A 121 16.74 1.97 19.22
N ASP A 122 17.74 1.81 18.38
CA ASP A 122 18.35 2.85 17.54
C ASP A 122 17.86 2.85 16.09
N LEU A 123 16.82 2.06 15.78
CA LEU A 123 16.22 1.99 14.47
C LEU A 123 15.71 3.36 14.01
N GLN A 124 16.16 3.79 12.83
CA GLN A 124 15.69 5.00 12.17
C GLN A 124 14.66 4.63 11.10
N GLN A 125 13.48 5.22 11.20
CA GLN A 125 12.39 5.01 10.25
C GLN A 125 11.40 6.17 10.31
N PHE A 126 10.76 6.48 9.18
CA PHE A 126 9.70 7.49 9.16
C PHE A 126 8.29 6.89 9.27
N HIS A 127 8.13 5.59 8.95
CA HIS A 127 6.84 4.92 8.85
C HIS A 127 6.84 3.61 9.65
N PRO A 128 6.52 3.66 10.97
CA PRO A 128 6.47 2.48 11.83
C PRO A 128 5.22 1.63 11.55
N THR A 129 5.01 1.23 10.32
CA THR A 129 3.86 0.46 9.86
C THR A 129 4.28 -0.82 9.13
N ASN A 130 3.34 -1.73 8.96
CA ASN A 130 3.51 -2.92 8.12
C ASN A 130 2.22 -3.13 7.32
N ARG A 131 2.35 -3.43 6.02
CA ARG A 131 1.21 -3.53 5.09
C ARG A 131 0.83 -4.96 4.74
N GLY A 132 1.30 -5.96 5.50
CA GLY A 132 0.78 -7.32 5.37
C GLY A 132 1.82 -8.41 5.26
N VAL A 133 1.32 -9.63 5.15
CA VAL A 133 2.08 -10.85 4.92
C VAL A 133 1.81 -11.41 3.53
N ALA A 134 2.67 -12.34 3.10
CA ALA A 134 2.41 -13.23 1.99
C ALA A 134 2.35 -14.69 2.49
N LEU A 135 1.62 -15.54 1.79
CA LEU A 135 1.47 -16.97 2.11
C LEU A 135 2.03 -17.84 0.98
N TYR A 136 2.78 -18.90 1.33
CA TYR A 136 3.18 -19.93 0.39
C TYR A 136 3.45 -21.25 1.13
N GLY A 137 2.90 -22.36 0.62
CA GLY A 137 2.95 -23.63 1.31
C GLY A 137 2.25 -23.56 2.67
N ASP A 138 2.98 -23.93 3.70
CA ASP A 138 2.62 -23.85 5.11
C ASP A 138 3.32 -22.71 5.84
N ARG A 139 3.68 -21.62 5.12
CA ARG A 139 4.48 -20.52 5.63
C ARG A 139 3.82 -19.16 5.48
N VAL A 140 4.18 -18.28 6.41
CA VAL A 140 3.85 -16.84 6.41
C VAL A 140 5.14 -16.05 6.28
N TYR A 141 5.16 -15.09 5.36
CA TYR A 141 6.33 -14.23 5.11
C TYR A 141 6.01 -12.79 5.44
N MET A 142 6.94 -12.11 6.13
CA MET A 142 6.82 -10.68 6.46
C MET A 142 8.14 -9.97 6.21
N ALA A 143 8.06 -8.82 5.54
CA ALA A 143 9.13 -7.84 5.45
C ALA A 143 9.09 -6.93 6.69
N THR A 144 10.23 -6.63 7.31
CA THR A 144 10.27 -5.95 8.60
C THR A 144 10.91 -4.56 8.53
N VAL A 145 10.54 -3.68 9.47
CA VAL A 145 11.06 -2.30 9.52
C VAL A 145 12.54 -2.21 9.93
N ASP A 146 13.16 -3.28 10.39
CA ASP A 146 14.60 -3.40 10.59
C ASP A 146 15.32 -4.10 9.42
N ALA A 147 14.67 -4.07 8.22
CA ALA A 147 15.18 -4.58 6.96
C ALA A 147 15.50 -6.08 6.92
N TYR A 148 14.68 -6.91 7.59
CA TYR A 148 14.72 -8.36 7.49
C TYR A 148 13.51 -8.90 6.73
N LEU A 149 13.69 -10.03 6.06
CA LEU A 149 12.62 -10.88 5.58
C LEU A 149 12.56 -12.11 6.48
N VAL A 150 11.37 -12.40 7.03
CA VAL A 150 11.15 -13.54 7.94
C VAL A 150 10.15 -14.51 7.34
N SER A 151 10.38 -15.81 7.55
CA SER A 151 9.45 -16.90 7.24
C SER A 151 9.06 -17.63 8.51
N LEU A 152 7.77 -17.76 8.76
CA LEU A 152 7.20 -18.40 9.93
C LEU A 152 6.35 -19.62 9.49
N ASP A 153 6.24 -20.61 10.37
CA ASP A 153 5.24 -21.67 10.24
C ASP A 153 3.82 -21.08 10.39
N ALA A 154 2.94 -21.36 9.43
CA ALA A 154 1.61 -20.77 9.38
C ALA A 154 0.69 -21.21 10.53
N LEU A 155 0.89 -22.42 11.08
CA LEU A 155 0.07 -22.98 12.16
C LEU A 155 0.53 -22.59 13.56
N THR A 156 1.84 -22.40 13.73
CA THR A 156 2.45 -22.20 15.08
C THR A 156 3.05 -20.82 15.29
N GLY A 157 3.38 -20.09 14.20
CA GLY A 157 4.09 -18.81 14.26
C GLY A 157 5.58 -18.97 14.62
N GLU A 158 6.13 -20.20 14.63
CA GLU A 158 7.53 -20.45 14.87
C GLU A 158 8.40 -19.95 13.70
N LEU A 159 9.55 -19.32 14.02
CA LEU A 159 10.49 -18.83 13.02
C LEU A 159 11.14 -20.02 12.29
N ILE A 160 11.00 -20.08 10.96
CA ILE A 160 11.66 -21.09 10.11
C ILE A 160 13.01 -20.57 9.64
N TRP A 161 13.02 -19.34 9.08
CA TRP A 161 14.25 -18.65 8.71
C TRP A 161 14.05 -17.13 8.72
N GLU A 162 15.13 -16.40 8.84
CA GLU A 162 15.19 -14.97 8.61
C GLU A 162 16.46 -14.61 7.85
N VAL A 163 16.39 -13.55 7.05
CA VAL A 163 17.53 -13.02 6.30
C VAL A 163 17.54 -11.50 6.38
N ALA A 164 18.72 -10.93 6.63
CA ALA A 164 18.93 -9.49 6.52
C ALA A 164 18.92 -9.11 5.03
N VAL A 165 17.94 -8.31 4.63
CA VAL A 165 17.82 -7.81 3.25
C VAL A 165 18.81 -6.67 3.03
N GLU A 166 18.98 -5.81 4.04
CA GLU A 166 19.95 -4.73 4.03
C GLU A 166 20.26 -4.25 5.48
N ASP A 167 21.22 -3.36 5.61
CA ASP A 167 21.62 -2.79 6.90
C ASP A 167 20.75 -1.58 7.26
N TYR A 168 19.94 -1.71 8.30
CA TYR A 168 19.07 -0.65 8.79
C TYR A 168 19.83 0.60 9.30
N TYR A 169 21.11 0.47 9.72
CA TYR A 169 21.93 1.62 10.10
C TYR A 169 22.17 2.59 8.94
N ASN A 170 22.11 2.10 7.71
CA ASN A 170 22.20 2.90 6.49
C ASN A 170 20.87 3.54 6.07
N GLY A 171 19.80 3.34 6.86
CA GLY A 171 18.50 3.93 6.60
C GLY A 171 17.52 3.03 5.83
N TYR A 172 17.87 1.78 5.58
CA TYR A 172 16.97 0.82 4.94
C TYR A 172 15.94 0.28 5.94
N TYR A 173 14.69 0.23 5.54
CA TYR A 173 13.60 -0.44 6.25
C TYR A 173 12.54 -0.93 5.26
N MET A 174 11.62 -1.79 5.68
CA MET A 174 10.57 -2.31 4.80
C MET A 174 9.20 -2.21 5.45
N THR A 175 8.21 -1.79 4.67
CA THR A 175 6.82 -1.59 5.15
C THR A 175 5.79 -2.33 4.32
N MET A 176 6.18 -2.94 3.21
CA MET A 176 5.31 -3.60 2.23
C MET A 176 4.94 -5.02 2.63
N ALA A 177 3.85 -5.55 2.08
CA ALA A 177 3.62 -7.00 2.01
C ALA A 177 4.51 -7.61 0.92
N PRO A 178 5.19 -8.74 1.16
CA PRO A 178 5.95 -9.42 0.11
C PRO A 178 5.06 -9.88 -1.05
N LEU A 179 5.61 -9.91 -2.27
CA LEU A 179 4.99 -10.53 -3.44
C LEU A 179 5.61 -11.90 -3.67
N ILE A 180 4.78 -12.94 -3.83
CA ILE A 180 5.28 -14.29 -4.13
C ILE A 180 4.86 -14.69 -5.55
N ALA A 181 5.85 -15.06 -6.38
CA ALA A 181 5.64 -15.62 -7.70
C ALA A 181 6.83 -16.51 -8.08
N ASP A 182 6.61 -17.53 -8.89
CA ASP A 182 7.64 -18.45 -9.42
C ASP A 182 8.60 -18.99 -8.33
N GLY A 183 8.06 -19.36 -7.15
CA GLY A 183 8.86 -19.90 -6.04
C GLY A 183 9.79 -18.87 -5.37
N LYS A 184 9.59 -17.59 -5.61
CA LYS A 184 10.35 -16.50 -5.01
C LYS A 184 9.46 -15.59 -4.17
N VAL A 185 9.98 -15.12 -3.05
CA VAL A 185 9.40 -14.06 -2.25
C VAL A 185 10.17 -12.78 -2.53
N MET A 186 9.48 -11.77 -3.06
CA MET A 186 10.05 -10.52 -3.52
C MET A 186 9.69 -9.38 -2.58
N VAL A 187 10.67 -8.53 -2.30
CA VAL A 187 10.54 -7.33 -1.45
C VAL A 187 11.26 -6.15 -2.07
N GLY A 188 10.71 -4.96 -1.86
CA GLY A 188 11.40 -3.71 -2.09
C GLY A 188 11.74 -3.03 -0.76
N VAL A 189 12.39 -1.87 -0.80
CA VAL A 189 12.84 -1.15 0.39
C VAL A 189 12.25 0.25 0.47
N SER A 190 12.04 0.71 1.70
CA SER A 190 11.78 2.10 2.08
C SER A 190 13.10 2.78 2.49
N GLY A 191 13.06 4.09 2.76
CA GLY A 191 14.19 4.85 3.27
C GLY A 191 14.71 5.89 2.27
N GLY A 192 13.94 6.27 1.26
CA GLY A 192 14.30 7.32 0.32
C GLY A 192 14.74 8.60 1.01
N GLU A 193 14.04 8.99 2.08
CA GLU A 193 14.32 10.16 2.93
C GLU A 193 15.57 10.02 3.80
N LEU A 194 16.19 8.84 3.83
CA LEU A 194 17.43 8.54 4.56
C LEU A 194 18.64 8.38 3.61
N GLY A 195 18.43 8.63 2.30
CA GLY A 195 19.49 8.59 1.30
C GLY A 195 19.99 7.18 0.99
N ILE A 196 19.07 6.23 0.86
CA ILE A 196 19.37 4.88 0.40
C ILE A 196 19.52 4.82 -1.13
N ARG A 197 19.97 3.70 -1.66
CA ARG A 197 19.83 3.33 -3.07
C ARG A 197 18.75 2.26 -3.17
N GLY A 198 17.57 2.61 -3.69
CA GLY A 198 16.42 1.70 -3.76
C GLY A 198 16.68 0.45 -4.59
N PHE A 199 15.95 -0.62 -4.30
CA PHE A 199 16.01 -1.88 -5.02
C PHE A 199 14.76 -2.74 -4.80
N VAL A 200 14.60 -3.75 -5.65
CA VAL A 200 13.76 -4.93 -5.42
C VAL A 200 14.69 -6.14 -5.33
N ALA A 201 14.43 -7.03 -4.37
CA ALA A 201 15.18 -8.27 -4.20
C ALA A 201 14.22 -9.46 -4.09
N ALA A 202 14.65 -10.61 -4.58
CA ALA A 202 13.92 -11.87 -4.51
C ALA A 202 14.72 -12.94 -3.76
N TYR A 203 14.01 -13.74 -2.99
CA TYR A 203 14.56 -14.80 -2.17
C TYR A 203 13.81 -16.10 -2.48
N ASP A 204 14.50 -17.22 -2.47
CA ASP A 204 13.85 -18.53 -2.58
C ASP A 204 12.91 -18.76 -1.39
N VAL A 205 11.65 -19.11 -1.65
CA VAL A 205 10.63 -19.26 -0.61
C VAL A 205 10.95 -20.35 0.41
N ILE A 206 11.76 -21.36 0.06
CA ILE A 206 12.08 -22.49 0.95
C ILE A 206 13.33 -22.21 1.77
N SER A 207 14.42 -21.78 1.13
CA SER A 207 15.72 -21.61 1.78
C SER A 207 15.97 -20.21 2.35
N GLY A 208 15.31 -19.18 1.81
CA GLY A 208 15.62 -17.77 2.11
C GLY A 208 16.90 -17.27 1.44
N GLU A 209 17.51 -18.04 0.53
CA GLU A 209 18.68 -17.60 -0.23
C GLU A 209 18.29 -16.51 -1.24
N GLU A 210 19.12 -15.44 -1.35
CA GLU A 210 18.90 -14.38 -2.33
C GLU A 210 19.03 -14.95 -3.75
N ALA A 211 17.96 -14.83 -4.54
CA ALA A 211 17.96 -15.24 -5.94
C ALA A 211 18.52 -14.13 -6.85
N TRP A 212 18.08 -12.89 -6.61
CA TRP A 212 18.53 -11.70 -7.31
C TRP A 212 18.21 -10.42 -6.54
N LYS A 213 18.95 -9.35 -6.86
CA LYS A 213 18.71 -7.98 -6.37
C LYS A 213 18.89 -6.99 -7.52
N THR A 214 17.88 -6.17 -7.80
CA THR A 214 17.87 -5.19 -8.88
C THR A 214 17.67 -3.79 -8.32
N TYR A 215 18.67 -2.93 -8.51
CA TYR A 215 18.62 -1.55 -8.04
C TYR A 215 17.72 -0.70 -8.94
N THR A 216 16.93 0.19 -8.32
CA THR A 216 16.07 1.15 -9.02
C THR A 216 16.83 2.39 -9.52
N ILE A 217 18.07 2.56 -9.08
CA ILE A 217 18.98 3.59 -9.57
C ILE A 217 20.15 2.89 -10.27
N PRO A 218 20.37 3.11 -11.56
CA PRO A 218 21.46 2.47 -12.29
C PRO A 218 22.84 2.97 -11.84
N ALA A 219 23.80 2.04 -11.73
CA ALA A 219 25.20 2.37 -11.49
C ALA A 219 25.87 2.88 -12.79
N PRO A 220 27.01 3.58 -12.68
CA PRO A 220 27.73 4.04 -13.85
C PRO A 220 28.01 2.94 -14.88
N GLY A 221 27.56 3.16 -16.11
CA GLY A 221 27.68 2.21 -17.23
C GLY A 221 26.46 1.32 -17.44
N GLU A 222 25.49 1.31 -16.51
CA GLU A 222 24.19 0.68 -16.73
C GLU A 222 23.24 1.62 -17.50
N PRO A 223 22.26 1.10 -18.25
CA PRO A 223 21.27 1.91 -18.95
C PRO A 223 20.56 2.90 -18.02
N GLY A 224 20.48 4.18 -18.41
CA GLY A 224 19.86 5.24 -17.61
C GLY A 224 20.78 5.92 -16.59
N SER A 225 22.02 5.44 -16.41
CA SER A 225 22.97 6.02 -15.45
C SER A 225 23.38 7.46 -15.80
N GLU A 226 23.31 7.85 -17.06
CA GLU A 226 23.55 9.22 -17.53
C GLU A 226 22.55 10.24 -16.98
N SER A 227 21.41 9.79 -16.47
CA SER A 227 20.39 10.65 -15.84
C SER A 227 20.70 11.04 -14.39
N TRP A 228 21.81 10.51 -13.82
CA TRP A 228 22.28 10.78 -12.46
C TRP A 228 23.67 11.43 -12.50
N PRO A 229 23.83 12.69 -12.08
CA PRO A 229 25.13 13.35 -12.14
C PRO A 229 26.07 12.89 -11.01
N GLY A 230 27.32 12.64 -11.36
CA GLY A 230 28.38 12.30 -10.41
C GLY A 230 28.04 11.07 -9.56
N ASP A 231 28.12 11.23 -8.25
CA ASP A 231 27.88 10.16 -7.27
C ASP A 231 26.46 10.15 -6.67
N THR A 232 25.54 10.98 -7.18
CA THR A 232 24.17 11.12 -6.63
C THR A 232 23.38 9.81 -6.71
N TRP A 233 23.72 8.90 -7.61
CA TRP A 233 23.12 7.57 -7.74
C TRP A 233 23.28 6.70 -6.47
N GLN A 234 24.30 6.95 -5.64
CA GLN A 234 24.58 6.13 -4.44
C GLN A 234 23.59 6.38 -3.32
N THR A 235 23.01 7.59 -3.25
CA THR A 235 22.14 8.05 -2.18
C THR A 235 20.85 8.67 -2.71
N GLY A 236 20.52 8.35 -3.97
CA GLY A 236 19.46 8.99 -4.73
C GLY A 236 18.03 8.58 -4.37
N GLY A 237 17.82 7.78 -3.32
CA GLY A 237 16.48 7.36 -2.90
C GLY A 237 15.86 6.30 -3.81
N VAL A 238 14.79 6.63 -4.50
CA VAL A 238 14.01 5.77 -5.42
C VAL A 238 13.56 4.46 -4.75
N PRO A 239 12.89 4.55 -3.58
CA PRO A 239 12.45 3.39 -2.83
C PRO A 239 11.32 2.65 -3.55
N VAL A 240 11.11 1.37 -3.18
CA VAL A 240 9.96 0.54 -3.58
C VAL A 240 9.31 0.03 -2.30
N TRP A 241 8.34 0.75 -1.78
CA TRP A 241 7.79 0.48 -0.46
C TRP A 241 6.33 -0.02 -0.45
N LEU A 242 5.79 -0.32 -1.64
CA LEU A 242 4.52 -1.01 -1.83
C LEU A 242 4.69 -2.28 -2.67
N THR A 243 3.74 -3.20 -2.48
CA THR A 243 3.69 -4.48 -3.18
C THR A 243 3.41 -4.28 -4.66
N GLY A 244 4.14 -4.98 -5.52
CA GLY A 244 3.97 -4.96 -6.97
C GLY A 244 2.79 -5.80 -7.47
N SER A 245 2.53 -5.73 -8.78
CA SER A 245 1.63 -6.62 -9.52
C SER A 245 2.45 -7.65 -10.30
N TYR A 246 1.82 -8.77 -10.68
CA TYR A 246 2.50 -9.82 -11.45
C TYR A 246 1.66 -10.26 -12.64
N ASP A 247 2.26 -10.30 -13.81
CA ASP A 247 1.69 -10.87 -15.02
C ASP A 247 2.30 -12.27 -15.26
N PRO A 248 1.54 -13.34 -15.02
CA PRO A 248 2.04 -14.70 -15.19
C PRO A 248 2.26 -15.10 -16.65
N GLU A 249 1.58 -14.46 -17.61
CA GLU A 249 1.74 -14.75 -19.04
C GLU A 249 3.07 -14.23 -19.58
N LEU A 250 3.47 -13.03 -19.12
CA LEU A 250 4.74 -12.41 -19.49
C LEU A 250 5.88 -12.77 -18.53
N ASN A 251 5.59 -13.35 -17.37
CA ASN A 251 6.51 -13.59 -16.26
C ASN A 251 7.17 -12.29 -15.76
N LEU A 252 6.43 -11.20 -15.74
CA LEU A 252 6.89 -9.88 -15.33
C LEU A 252 6.21 -9.40 -14.05
N ALA A 253 7.00 -8.94 -13.10
CA ALA A 253 6.51 -8.21 -11.94
C ALA A 253 6.66 -6.70 -12.17
N TYR A 254 5.57 -5.95 -11.98
CA TYR A 254 5.51 -4.50 -12.16
C TYR A 254 5.58 -3.82 -10.80
N TRP A 255 6.54 -2.91 -10.65
CA TRP A 255 6.79 -2.21 -9.40
C TRP A 255 6.75 -0.70 -9.61
N GLY A 256 5.99 -0.01 -8.80
CA GLY A 256 6.07 1.44 -8.71
C GLY A 256 7.30 1.87 -7.92
N THR A 257 7.95 2.95 -8.35
CA THR A 257 9.14 3.49 -7.69
C THR A 257 8.86 4.87 -7.10
N GLY A 258 9.54 5.16 -5.99
CA GLY A 258 9.42 6.42 -5.29
C GLY A 258 10.23 7.55 -5.89
N ASN A 259 10.17 8.68 -5.21
CA ASN A 259 10.87 9.91 -5.55
C ASN A 259 12.39 9.79 -5.45
N GLY A 260 13.09 10.73 -6.10
CA GLY A 260 14.54 10.88 -5.93
C GLY A 260 14.90 11.60 -4.62
N GLY A 261 16.07 11.25 -4.06
CA GLY A 261 16.65 11.90 -2.87
C GLY A 261 17.95 12.66 -3.18
N PRO A 262 18.22 13.84 -2.53
CA PRO A 262 17.26 14.63 -1.74
C PRO A 262 16.06 15.08 -2.56
N TRP A 263 14.97 15.54 -1.94
CA TRP A 263 13.73 15.86 -2.67
C TRP A 263 13.91 16.93 -3.75
N MET A 264 14.77 17.92 -3.54
CA MET A 264 14.98 19.01 -4.50
C MET A 264 15.74 18.52 -5.75
N GLY A 265 15.07 18.53 -6.89
CA GLY A 265 15.62 18.04 -8.17
C GLY A 265 16.82 18.82 -8.69
N ASP A 266 16.98 20.10 -8.30
CA ASP A 266 18.15 20.92 -8.66
C ASP A 266 19.47 20.42 -8.06
N THR A 267 19.42 19.62 -6.98
CA THR A 267 20.60 18.98 -6.38
C THR A 267 21.06 17.73 -7.15
N ARG A 268 20.21 17.19 -8.03
CA ARG A 268 20.44 16.00 -8.86
C ARG A 268 19.89 16.20 -10.27
N PRO A 269 20.42 17.18 -11.04
CA PRO A 269 19.89 17.48 -12.38
C PRO A 269 19.96 16.27 -13.30
N GLY A 270 18.96 16.12 -14.16
CA GLY A 270 18.74 14.98 -15.06
C GLY A 270 17.39 14.34 -14.78
N ASP A 271 17.04 13.34 -15.57
CA ASP A 271 15.72 12.66 -15.44
C ASP A 271 15.62 11.76 -14.19
N ASN A 272 16.76 11.35 -13.65
CA ASN A 272 16.87 10.49 -12.46
C ASN A 272 16.13 9.15 -12.61
N LEU A 273 16.42 8.43 -13.70
CA LEU A 273 15.87 7.10 -13.94
C LEU A 273 16.32 6.10 -12.85
N TYR A 274 15.44 5.32 -12.28
CA TYR A 274 14.01 5.10 -12.61
C TYR A 274 13.10 5.62 -11.49
N SER A 275 13.30 6.86 -11.02
CA SER A 275 12.41 7.47 -10.03
C SER A 275 11.02 7.72 -10.62
N SER A 276 10.00 7.72 -9.76
CA SER A 276 8.61 8.07 -10.11
C SER A 276 8.11 7.35 -11.37
N SER A 277 8.39 6.04 -11.41
CA SER A 277 8.19 5.18 -12.58
C SER A 277 7.42 3.91 -12.22
N VAL A 278 6.92 3.22 -13.24
CA VAL A 278 6.72 1.77 -13.19
C VAL A 278 7.92 1.10 -13.85
N ILE A 279 8.45 0.06 -13.21
CA ILE A 279 9.49 -0.81 -13.76
C ILE A 279 8.95 -2.23 -13.89
N ALA A 280 9.31 -2.93 -14.96
CA ALA A 280 8.98 -4.33 -15.19
C ALA A 280 10.23 -5.20 -15.00
N LEU A 281 10.17 -6.13 -14.04
CA LEU A 281 11.25 -7.05 -13.71
C LEU A 281 10.86 -8.49 -14.10
N ASP A 282 11.74 -9.17 -14.83
CA ASP A 282 11.63 -10.61 -15.04
C ASP A 282 11.73 -11.33 -13.69
N VAL A 283 10.69 -12.09 -13.30
CA VAL A 283 10.61 -12.71 -11.97
C VAL A 283 11.69 -13.78 -11.77
N THR A 284 12.12 -14.45 -12.83
CA THR A 284 13.13 -15.51 -12.74
C THR A 284 14.53 -14.96 -12.51
N THR A 285 14.88 -13.85 -13.20
CA THR A 285 16.26 -13.34 -13.27
C THR A 285 16.47 -12.01 -12.54
N GLY A 286 15.40 -11.25 -12.27
CA GLY A 286 15.46 -9.88 -11.78
C GLY A 286 15.83 -8.84 -12.84
N GLU A 287 15.98 -9.24 -14.12
CA GLU A 287 16.36 -8.31 -15.19
C GLU A 287 15.28 -7.23 -15.37
N LEU A 288 15.69 -5.96 -15.36
CA LEU A 288 14.83 -4.84 -15.73
C LEU A 288 14.57 -4.90 -17.24
N LYS A 289 13.35 -5.27 -17.62
CA LYS A 289 12.96 -5.40 -19.03
C LYS A 289 12.58 -4.07 -19.67
N ASN A 290 11.78 -3.29 -18.94
CA ASN A 290 11.36 -1.97 -19.41
C ASN A 290 10.80 -1.12 -18.27
N HIS A 291 10.46 0.14 -18.58
CA HIS A 291 9.90 1.10 -17.63
C HIS A 291 9.08 2.16 -18.35
N HIS A 292 8.23 2.86 -17.56
CA HIS A 292 7.64 4.14 -17.94
C HIS A 292 7.81 5.12 -16.79
N GLN A 293 8.41 6.30 -17.04
CA GLN A 293 8.57 7.35 -16.04
C GLN A 293 7.38 8.31 -16.13
N TYR A 294 6.55 8.35 -15.08
CA TYR A 294 5.36 9.20 -15.02
C TYR A 294 5.70 10.69 -14.93
N HIS A 295 6.78 11.04 -14.26
CA HIS A 295 7.35 12.39 -14.23
C HIS A 295 8.85 12.34 -13.89
N TRP A 296 9.60 13.27 -14.43
CA TRP A 296 11.05 13.31 -14.34
C TRP A 296 11.53 14.34 -13.31
N ASN A 297 12.70 14.10 -12.70
CA ASN A 297 13.39 15.02 -11.80
C ASN A 297 12.46 15.59 -10.73
N ASP A 298 11.77 14.73 -10.01
CA ASP A 298 10.80 15.08 -8.98
C ASP A 298 11.38 16.07 -7.96
N SER A 299 10.58 17.05 -7.54
CA SER A 299 10.86 17.97 -6.44
C SER A 299 9.67 18.12 -5.49
N TRP A 300 8.62 17.33 -5.67
CA TRP A 300 7.33 17.47 -4.98
C TRP A 300 7.09 16.38 -3.95
N ASP A 301 7.95 15.35 -3.90
CA ASP A 301 7.78 14.13 -3.11
C ASP A 301 6.64 13.25 -3.66
N TRP A 302 6.49 13.23 -4.98
CA TRP A 302 5.46 12.42 -5.62
C TRP A 302 5.97 11.01 -5.94
N ASP A 303 5.87 10.16 -4.93
CA ASP A 303 6.11 8.72 -5.08
C ASP A 303 5.08 8.07 -5.99
N GLU A 304 5.48 7.40 -7.05
CA GLU A 304 4.61 6.59 -7.90
C GLU A 304 4.68 5.10 -7.56
N VAL A 305 4.79 4.80 -6.27
CA VAL A 305 5.04 3.45 -5.73
C VAL A 305 3.84 2.50 -5.78
N SER A 306 2.62 3.01 -5.95
CA SER A 306 1.45 2.13 -6.08
C SER A 306 1.65 1.22 -7.27
N ALA A 307 1.47 -0.11 -7.06
CA ALA A 307 1.48 -1.03 -8.17
C ALA A 307 0.37 -0.65 -9.16
N PRO A 308 0.67 -0.57 -10.45
CA PRO A 308 -0.39 -0.36 -11.43
C PRO A 308 -1.35 -1.54 -11.43
N LEU A 309 -2.63 -1.28 -11.64
CA LEU A 309 -3.61 -2.34 -11.81
C LEU A 309 -3.47 -2.90 -13.22
N LEU A 310 -3.33 -4.21 -13.36
CA LEU A 310 -3.24 -4.86 -14.67
C LEU A 310 -4.67 -5.01 -15.23
N ILE A 311 -5.08 -4.04 -16.03
CA ILE A 311 -6.45 -3.93 -16.57
C ILE A 311 -6.36 -3.79 -18.08
N ASP A 312 -6.89 -4.75 -18.80
CA ASP A 312 -7.08 -4.61 -20.24
C ASP A 312 -8.26 -3.68 -20.51
N PHE A 313 -8.13 -2.78 -21.48
CA PHE A 313 -9.15 -1.79 -21.79
C PHE A 313 -9.27 -1.53 -23.29
N GLU A 314 -10.41 -0.96 -23.69
CA GLU A 314 -10.64 -0.55 -25.07
C GLU A 314 -10.17 0.89 -25.31
N ARG A 315 -9.47 1.16 -26.42
CA ARG A 315 -9.12 2.52 -26.86
C ARG A 315 -9.14 2.59 -28.39
N ASP A 316 -9.87 3.55 -28.93
CA ASP A 316 -10.00 3.77 -30.39
C ASP A 316 -10.41 2.50 -31.17
N GLY A 317 -11.26 1.66 -30.57
CA GLY A 317 -11.71 0.39 -31.13
C GLY A 317 -10.66 -0.72 -31.14
N ARG A 318 -9.59 -0.59 -30.33
CA ARG A 318 -8.54 -1.58 -30.13
C ARG A 318 -8.54 -2.04 -28.67
N SER A 319 -8.47 -3.34 -28.45
CA SER A 319 -8.20 -3.91 -27.13
C SER A 319 -6.73 -3.71 -26.80
N VAL A 320 -6.46 -3.19 -25.62
CA VAL A 320 -5.13 -2.88 -25.10
C VAL A 320 -4.83 -3.82 -23.94
N ASN A 321 -3.70 -4.55 -24.01
CA ASN A 321 -3.18 -5.29 -22.88
C ASN A 321 -2.63 -4.28 -21.88
N GLY A 322 -3.51 -3.79 -21.00
CA GLY A 322 -3.34 -2.52 -20.33
C GLY A 322 -2.87 -2.61 -18.88
N MET A 323 -2.36 -1.51 -18.37
CA MET A 323 -2.23 -1.20 -16.97
C MET A 323 -2.71 0.22 -16.69
N VAL A 324 -3.36 0.41 -15.54
CA VAL A 324 -3.92 1.70 -15.14
C VAL A 324 -3.35 2.12 -13.80
N HIS A 325 -2.88 3.36 -13.70
CA HIS A 325 -2.24 3.87 -12.50
C HIS A 325 -2.76 5.26 -12.14
N PRO A 326 -3.52 5.40 -11.03
CA PRO A 326 -3.85 6.72 -10.48
C PRO A 326 -2.62 7.26 -9.74
N GLY A 327 -1.89 8.15 -10.40
CA GLY A 327 -0.62 8.69 -9.95
C GLY A 327 -0.77 9.73 -8.84
N ARG A 328 0.26 9.83 -7.96
CA ARG A 328 0.35 10.89 -6.93
C ARG A 328 0.40 12.28 -7.58
N ASN A 329 0.95 12.39 -8.79
CA ASN A 329 0.99 13.61 -9.59
C ASN A 329 -0.38 14.16 -10.04
N GLY A 330 -1.48 13.45 -9.75
CA GLY A 330 -2.85 13.88 -10.05
C GLY A 330 -3.40 13.43 -11.39
N TYR A 331 -2.67 12.60 -12.12
CA TYR A 331 -3.11 12.00 -13.37
C TYR A 331 -3.42 10.51 -13.23
N LEU A 332 -4.48 10.09 -13.91
CA LEU A 332 -4.81 8.69 -14.17
C LEU A 332 -4.14 8.28 -15.47
N TRP A 333 -3.15 7.40 -15.36
CA TRP A 333 -2.32 6.95 -16.47
C TRP A 333 -2.84 5.62 -17.02
N PHE A 334 -2.91 5.54 -18.36
CA PHE A 334 -3.24 4.34 -19.11
C PHE A 334 -2.01 3.96 -19.94
N LEU A 335 -1.49 2.76 -19.71
CA LEU A 335 -0.30 2.24 -20.36
C LEU A 335 -0.63 0.90 -21.01
N GLU A 336 0.09 0.55 -22.07
CA GLU A 336 0.08 -0.77 -22.68
C GLU A 336 1.32 -1.54 -22.28
N ARG A 337 1.13 -2.76 -21.78
CA ARG A 337 2.22 -3.64 -21.38
C ARG A 337 2.49 -4.69 -22.45
N GLU A 338 3.74 -4.84 -22.79
CA GLU A 338 4.28 -5.85 -23.69
C GLU A 338 5.50 -6.52 -23.04
N ALA A 339 5.98 -7.62 -23.61
CA ALA A 339 7.13 -8.33 -23.07
C ALA A 339 8.40 -7.45 -22.95
N ASP A 340 8.58 -6.55 -23.92
CA ASP A 340 9.78 -5.72 -24.05
C ASP A 340 9.48 -4.21 -24.03
N ALA A 341 8.25 -3.80 -23.75
CA ALA A 341 7.86 -2.38 -23.74
C ALA A 341 6.72 -2.08 -22.76
N ILE A 342 6.75 -0.88 -22.23
CA ILE A 342 5.59 -0.22 -21.60
C ILE A 342 5.33 1.05 -22.40
N ASN A 343 4.22 1.08 -23.14
CA ASN A 343 3.88 2.17 -24.04
C ASN A 343 2.84 3.10 -23.40
N PHE A 344 3.03 4.40 -23.54
CA PHE A 344 2.04 5.39 -23.13
C PHE A 344 0.82 5.34 -24.07
N VAL A 345 -0.36 5.37 -23.48
CA VAL A 345 -1.63 5.43 -24.22
C VAL A 345 -2.33 6.76 -23.96
N GLU A 346 -2.57 7.09 -22.69
CA GLU A 346 -3.35 8.27 -22.31
C GLU A 346 -3.07 8.65 -20.85
N ALA A 347 -3.27 9.93 -20.50
CA ALA A 347 -3.28 10.39 -19.11
C ALA A 347 -4.36 11.46 -18.90
N ASN A 348 -5.23 11.27 -17.91
CA ASN A 348 -6.34 12.15 -17.58
C ASN A 348 -6.19 12.70 -16.17
N ALA A 349 -6.28 14.04 -16.00
CA ALA A 349 -6.26 14.62 -14.66
C ALA A 349 -7.50 14.17 -13.87
N TYR A 350 -7.28 13.52 -12.72
CA TYR A 350 -8.38 13.07 -11.85
C TYR A 350 -8.60 13.99 -10.65
N VAL A 351 -7.62 14.84 -10.31
CA VAL A 351 -7.73 15.94 -9.34
C VAL A 351 -7.19 17.22 -9.95
N TYR A 352 -7.43 18.36 -9.29
CA TYR A 352 -6.83 19.60 -9.72
C TYR A 352 -5.31 19.55 -9.61
N GLN A 353 -4.64 19.89 -10.69
CA GLN A 353 -3.19 20.04 -10.73
C GLN A 353 -2.80 21.31 -11.49
N ASP A 354 -1.66 21.94 -11.13
CA ASP A 354 -1.15 23.15 -11.75
C ASP A 354 0.35 23.10 -12.08
N VAL A 355 0.93 21.88 -12.05
CA VAL A 355 2.36 21.65 -12.30
C VAL A 355 2.62 21.25 -13.74
N PHE A 356 1.85 20.32 -14.30
CA PHE A 356 2.02 19.87 -15.68
C PHE A 356 1.30 20.84 -16.61
N THR A 357 2.04 21.41 -17.57
CA THR A 357 1.49 22.29 -18.60
C THR A 357 1.02 21.54 -19.84
N SER A 358 1.66 20.40 -20.12
CA SER A 358 1.31 19.48 -21.18
C SER A 358 1.92 18.10 -20.91
N ILE A 359 1.38 17.08 -21.58
CA ILE A 359 1.95 15.73 -21.64
C ILE A 359 2.19 15.41 -23.10
N ASP A 360 3.40 14.96 -23.45
CA ASP A 360 3.73 14.53 -24.79
C ASP A 360 2.84 13.34 -25.21
N PRO A 361 2.08 13.41 -26.31
CA PRO A 361 1.09 12.42 -26.65
C PRO A 361 1.67 11.07 -27.14
N VAL A 362 2.97 10.99 -27.34
CA VAL A 362 3.65 9.77 -27.80
C VAL A 362 4.39 9.09 -26.65
N THR A 363 5.09 9.87 -25.83
CA THR A 363 5.96 9.35 -24.78
C THR A 363 5.36 9.41 -23.40
N GLY A 364 4.29 10.19 -23.21
CA GLY A 364 3.72 10.46 -21.88
C GLY A 364 4.57 11.41 -21.02
N ARG A 365 5.67 11.97 -21.57
CA ARG A 365 6.55 12.86 -20.81
C ARG A 365 5.87 14.19 -20.52
N PRO A 366 5.75 14.62 -19.23
CA PRO A 366 5.17 15.91 -18.88
C PRO A 366 6.15 17.07 -19.06
N GLU A 367 5.61 18.24 -19.44
CA GLU A 367 6.27 19.53 -19.33
C GLU A 367 5.74 20.28 -18.10
N TYR A 368 6.59 21.01 -17.41
CA TYR A 368 6.27 21.66 -16.15
C TYR A 368 6.15 23.18 -16.23
N ASP A 369 5.25 23.76 -15.47
CA ASP A 369 5.40 25.13 -15.03
C ASP A 369 6.52 25.18 -13.96
N MET A 370 7.70 25.64 -14.38
CA MET A 370 8.89 25.68 -13.51
C MET A 370 8.70 26.62 -12.30
N THR A 371 7.71 27.52 -12.29
CA THR A 371 7.37 28.32 -11.12
C THR A 371 6.68 27.51 -10.01
N LYS A 372 6.23 26.31 -10.34
CA LYS A 372 5.59 25.34 -9.43
C LYS A 372 6.56 24.28 -8.91
N LYS A 373 7.82 24.32 -9.35
CA LYS A 373 8.84 23.35 -8.95
C LYS A 373 9.73 23.94 -7.86
N PRO A 374 9.64 23.45 -6.60
CA PRO A 374 10.51 23.92 -5.53
C PRO A 374 11.98 23.49 -5.78
N GLY A 375 12.90 24.29 -5.26
CA GLY A 375 14.34 24.06 -5.35
C GLY A 375 15.08 24.58 -4.13
N THR A 376 16.40 24.38 -4.09
CA THR A 376 17.24 24.84 -2.99
C THR A 376 17.22 26.36 -2.89
N GLY A 377 16.66 26.89 -1.78
CA GLY A 377 16.44 28.32 -1.57
C GLY A 377 15.34 28.94 -2.43
N TYR A 378 14.58 28.14 -3.18
CA TYR A 378 13.45 28.58 -3.99
C TYR A 378 12.15 27.95 -3.51
N GLU A 379 11.23 28.78 -3.03
CA GLU A 379 9.91 28.37 -2.58
C GLU A 379 8.91 28.34 -3.74
N ALA A 380 8.13 27.25 -3.82
CA ALA A 380 7.04 27.13 -4.77
C ALA A 380 5.74 26.66 -4.11
N ASN A 381 4.61 27.16 -4.66
CA ASN A 381 3.28 26.68 -4.36
C ASN A 381 2.81 25.79 -5.51
N PHE A 382 2.31 24.59 -5.19
CA PHE A 382 1.90 23.61 -6.19
C PHE A 382 0.72 22.75 -5.73
N CYS A 383 -0.04 22.28 -6.69
CA CYS A 383 -1.16 21.36 -6.52
C CYS A 383 -1.01 20.18 -7.50
N PRO A 384 -1.37 18.96 -7.09
CA PRO A 384 -1.79 18.56 -5.74
C PRO A 384 -0.65 18.68 -4.71
N SER A 385 -0.96 18.47 -3.43
CA SER A 385 0.03 18.56 -2.34
C SER A 385 1.15 17.53 -2.48
N LEU A 386 2.12 17.54 -1.57
CA LEU A 386 3.17 16.51 -1.54
C LEU A 386 2.63 15.08 -1.34
N TRP A 387 1.46 14.90 -0.72
CA TRP A 387 0.77 13.60 -0.67
C TRP A 387 -0.03 13.29 -1.94
N GLY A 388 -0.04 14.22 -2.90
CA GLY A 388 -0.59 14.01 -4.23
C GLY A 388 -2.12 13.99 -4.32
N GLY A 389 -2.61 13.65 -5.51
CA GLY A 389 -4.03 13.41 -5.77
C GLY A 389 -4.55 12.16 -5.06
N LYS A 390 -3.70 11.21 -4.78
CA LYS A 390 -3.83 10.13 -3.79
C LYS A 390 -2.44 9.73 -3.31
N ASP A 391 -2.33 9.30 -2.09
CA ASP A 391 -1.12 8.67 -1.58
C ASP A 391 -1.16 7.13 -1.81
N TRP A 392 -0.53 6.33 -0.95
CA TRP A 392 -0.44 4.88 -1.08
C TRP A 392 -1.80 4.13 -1.07
N PRO A 393 -2.91 4.58 -0.43
CA PRO A 393 -4.12 3.76 -0.35
C PRO A 393 -4.54 3.21 -1.71
N PRO A 394 -4.62 1.88 -1.90
CA PRO A 394 -4.86 1.31 -3.21
C PRO A 394 -6.29 1.56 -3.69
N ALA A 395 -6.40 1.82 -4.99
CA ALA A 395 -7.63 1.82 -5.76
C ALA A 395 -8.18 0.39 -5.90
N ALA A 396 -9.41 0.22 -6.39
CA ALA A 396 -9.99 -1.07 -6.75
C ALA A 396 -10.66 -0.98 -8.13
N PHE A 397 -10.67 -2.10 -8.85
CA PHE A 397 -11.31 -2.21 -10.15
C PHE A 397 -12.36 -3.32 -10.15
N ASP A 398 -13.55 -3.00 -10.63
CA ASP A 398 -14.62 -3.96 -10.85
C ASP A 398 -14.62 -4.37 -12.34
N PRO A 399 -14.28 -5.63 -12.66
CA PRO A 399 -14.20 -6.10 -14.04
C PRO A 399 -15.56 -6.21 -14.74
N GLU A 400 -16.67 -6.32 -13.99
CA GLU A 400 -18.01 -6.44 -14.56
C GLU A 400 -18.57 -5.10 -14.99
N SER A 401 -18.50 -4.09 -14.13
CA SER A 401 -18.95 -2.72 -14.44
C SER A 401 -17.90 -1.91 -15.21
N ARG A 402 -16.66 -2.38 -15.31
CA ARG A 402 -15.51 -1.68 -15.89
C ARG A 402 -15.17 -0.37 -15.18
N LEU A 403 -15.48 -0.28 -13.87
CA LEU A 403 -15.24 0.90 -13.05
C LEU A 403 -14.00 0.73 -12.19
N LEU A 404 -13.12 1.73 -12.24
CA LEU A 404 -11.99 1.92 -11.35
C LEU A 404 -12.40 2.93 -10.28
N PHE A 405 -12.25 2.55 -9.00
CA PHE A 405 -12.56 3.38 -7.84
C PHE A 405 -11.27 3.94 -7.25
N ILE A 406 -11.19 5.28 -7.13
CA ILE A 406 -9.99 5.99 -6.69
C ILE A 406 -10.28 6.76 -5.39
N PRO A 407 -9.49 6.51 -4.30
CA PRO A 407 -9.57 7.31 -3.08
C PRO A 407 -8.75 8.58 -3.26
N ALA A 408 -9.37 9.64 -3.76
CA ALA A 408 -8.70 10.86 -4.17
C ALA A 408 -8.68 11.94 -3.09
N ASN A 409 -7.70 12.85 -3.19
CA ASN A 409 -7.60 14.09 -2.43
C ASN A 409 -7.46 15.25 -3.39
N ASP A 410 -8.56 15.97 -3.61
CA ASP A 410 -8.60 17.18 -4.41
C ASP A 410 -8.45 18.43 -3.52
N ASN A 411 -8.07 19.55 -4.11
CA ASN A 411 -8.07 20.87 -3.45
C ASN A 411 -7.06 21.07 -2.30
N VAL A 412 -6.18 20.11 -2.02
CA VAL A 412 -5.06 20.29 -1.09
C VAL A 412 -3.78 20.54 -1.87
N CYS A 413 -3.06 21.59 -1.49
CA CYS A 413 -1.84 22.02 -2.17
C CYS A 413 -0.70 22.18 -1.16
N SER A 414 0.53 22.27 -1.64
CA SER A 414 1.70 22.47 -0.80
C SER A 414 2.45 23.75 -1.16
N THR A 415 3.10 24.31 -0.13
CA THR A 415 4.20 25.28 -0.26
C THR A 415 5.47 24.57 0.20
N MET A 416 6.49 24.53 -0.63
CA MET A 416 7.76 23.87 -0.29
C MET A 416 8.95 24.71 -0.73
N VAL A 417 10.00 24.70 0.10
CA VAL A 417 11.31 25.28 -0.19
C VAL A 417 12.38 24.25 0.14
N GLY A 418 13.42 24.16 -0.68
CA GLY A 418 14.58 23.33 -0.41
C GLY A 418 15.64 24.02 0.43
N GLU A 419 16.46 23.21 1.11
CA GLU A 419 17.66 23.65 1.82
C GLU A 419 18.84 22.72 1.47
N GLU A 420 20.06 23.25 1.56
CA GLU A 420 21.26 22.44 1.42
C GLU A 420 21.33 21.38 2.52
N ILE A 421 21.60 20.16 2.14
CA ILE A 421 21.77 19.04 3.07
C ILE A 421 23.00 18.21 2.73
N GLN A 422 23.64 17.68 3.75
CA GLN A 422 24.75 16.74 3.61
C GLN A 422 24.30 15.34 4.01
N TYR A 423 24.67 14.37 3.19
CA TYR A 423 24.40 12.96 3.47
C TYR A 423 25.12 12.48 4.73
N SER A 424 24.39 11.74 5.55
CA SER A 424 24.92 10.98 6.68
C SER A 424 24.08 9.70 6.81
N PRO A 425 24.70 8.51 6.85
CA PRO A 425 23.97 7.25 6.87
C PRO A 425 22.92 7.19 7.97
N GLY A 426 21.70 6.72 7.65
CA GLY A 426 20.60 6.58 8.59
C GLY A 426 20.07 7.89 9.17
N ARG A 427 20.37 9.03 8.57
CA ARG A 427 19.86 10.34 8.98
C ARG A 427 18.99 10.93 7.88
N SER A 428 18.06 11.81 8.28
CA SER A 428 17.21 12.52 7.33
C SER A 428 18.03 13.20 6.23
N TYR A 429 17.68 12.92 4.99
CA TYR A 429 18.34 13.43 3.77
C TYR A 429 17.32 14.03 2.80
N MET A 430 16.22 14.60 3.30
CA MET A 430 15.16 15.17 2.47
C MET A 430 15.58 16.48 1.78
N GLY A 431 16.38 17.32 2.42
CA GLY A 431 16.72 18.65 1.90
C GLY A 431 15.51 19.60 1.82
N ARG A 432 14.49 19.33 2.63
CA ARG A 432 13.29 20.16 2.74
C ARG A 432 13.48 21.19 3.86
N GLY A 433 13.36 22.49 3.52
CA GLY A 433 13.35 23.58 4.46
C GLY A 433 11.99 23.78 5.15
N THR A 434 11.94 24.78 6.04
CA THR A 434 10.72 25.11 6.77
C THR A 434 9.87 26.10 5.97
N SER A 435 8.60 25.77 5.75
CA SER A 435 7.60 26.64 5.14
C SER A 435 6.56 27.11 6.17
N GLU A 436 5.92 28.24 5.93
CA GLU A 436 4.83 28.74 6.78
C GLU A 436 3.66 27.72 6.83
N ASN A 437 3.00 27.62 7.98
CA ASN A 437 1.86 26.70 8.23
C ASN A 437 2.16 25.22 7.88
N GLY A 438 3.44 24.79 8.00
CA GLY A 438 3.85 23.44 7.65
C GLY A 438 3.83 23.15 6.15
N GLY A 439 3.61 24.18 5.31
CA GLY A 439 3.63 24.06 3.86
C GLY A 439 2.37 23.47 3.24
N PHE A 440 1.19 23.64 3.87
CA PHE A 440 -0.09 23.16 3.33
C PHE A 440 -1.13 24.26 3.27
N PHE A 441 -1.96 24.23 2.22
CA PHE A 441 -3.14 25.08 2.11
C PHE A 441 -4.24 24.38 1.31
N VAL A 442 -5.48 24.79 1.58
CA VAL A 442 -6.66 24.36 0.83
C VAL A 442 -7.00 25.44 -0.18
N ARG A 443 -7.31 25.06 -1.40
CA ARG A 443 -7.68 26.02 -2.47
C ARG A 443 -8.88 26.86 -2.05
N PRO A 444 -8.82 28.20 -2.20
CA PRO A 444 -9.92 29.07 -1.82
C PRO A 444 -11.21 28.77 -2.59
N GLY A 445 -12.34 28.76 -1.88
CA GLY A 445 -13.68 28.59 -2.47
C GLY A 445 -14.08 27.14 -2.72
N THR A 446 -13.30 26.17 -2.27
CA THR A 446 -13.64 24.75 -2.34
C THR A 446 -14.39 24.29 -1.09
N SER A 447 -15.26 23.27 -1.23
CA SER A 447 -16.13 22.78 -0.17
C SER A 447 -15.71 21.40 0.38
N HIS A 448 -14.73 20.74 -0.26
CA HIS A 448 -14.29 19.38 0.09
C HIS A 448 -12.80 19.21 -0.20
N ILE A 449 -12.25 18.14 0.36
CA ILE A 449 -10.86 17.72 0.19
C ILE A 449 -10.81 16.29 -0.35
N GLY A 450 -11.41 15.34 0.37
CA GLY A 450 -11.41 13.93 -0.01
C GLY A 450 -12.50 13.60 -1.01
N GLU A 451 -12.24 12.64 -1.87
CA GLU A 451 -13.18 12.12 -2.84
C GLU A 451 -13.09 10.59 -2.93
N LEU A 452 -14.23 9.97 -3.25
CA LEU A 452 -14.28 8.64 -3.86
C LEU A 452 -14.77 8.84 -5.28
N GLN A 453 -13.96 8.49 -6.25
CA GLN A 453 -14.26 8.67 -7.68
C GLN A 453 -14.45 7.31 -8.34
N ALA A 454 -15.36 7.20 -9.31
CA ALA A 454 -15.46 6.08 -10.23
C ALA A 454 -15.15 6.53 -11.66
N TRP A 455 -14.27 5.77 -12.31
CA TRP A 455 -13.83 6.01 -13.68
C TRP A 455 -14.10 4.78 -14.54
N ASN A 456 -14.72 4.95 -15.69
CA ASN A 456 -14.83 3.87 -16.66
C ASN A 456 -13.49 3.75 -17.41
N VAL A 457 -12.85 2.59 -17.32
CA VAL A 457 -11.51 2.38 -17.90
C VAL A 457 -11.51 2.34 -19.42
N ASP A 458 -12.63 1.96 -20.05
CA ASP A 458 -12.75 1.86 -21.51
C ASP A 458 -12.99 3.22 -22.16
N SER A 459 -13.77 4.11 -21.52
CA SER A 459 -13.98 5.47 -22.03
C SER A 459 -12.92 6.47 -21.52
N GLY A 460 -12.22 6.17 -20.42
CA GLY A 460 -11.32 7.12 -19.75
C GLY A 460 -12.06 8.28 -19.07
N GLU A 461 -13.37 8.17 -18.84
CA GLU A 461 -14.19 9.23 -18.27
C GLU A 461 -14.59 8.93 -16.82
N ARG A 462 -14.67 9.98 -16.02
CA ARG A 462 -15.21 9.92 -14.66
C ARG A 462 -16.71 9.82 -14.67
N VAL A 463 -17.27 8.77 -14.03
CA VAL A 463 -18.69 8.45 -14.01
C VAL A 463 -19.40 9.17 -12.86
N TRP A 464 -18.83 9.10 -11.65
CA TRP A 464 -19.37 9.79 -10.48
C TRP A 464 -18.28 10.13 -9.46
N THR A 465 -18.62 11.01 -8.52
CA THR A 465 -17.75 11.43 -7.40
C THR A 465 -18.58 11.61 -6.14
N THR A 466 -18.15 10.99 -5.04
CA THR A 466 -18.66 11.26 -3.70
C THR A 466 -17.60 12.04 -2.93
N THR A 467 -17.97 13.19 -2.31
CA THR A 467 -17.05 14.14 -1.69
C THR A 467 -17.08 14.10 -0.18
N PHE A 468 -15.94 14.42 0.46
CA PHE A 468 -15.77 14.47 1.91
C PHE A 468 -15.08 15.79 2.32
N GLU A 469 -15.50 16.35 3.45
CA GLU A 469 -14.86 17.57 3.99
C GLU A 469 -13.42 17.35 4.44
N SER A 470 -13.08 16.11 4.84
CA SER A 470 -11.73 15.69 5.23
C SER A 470 -10.98 15.04 4.07
N GLN A 471 -9.67 14.89 4.24
CA GLN A 471 -8.85 14.04 3.37
C GLN A 471 -9.35 12.59 3.38
N ASN A 472 -9.00 11.85 2.32
CA ASN A 472 -9.33 10.43 2.15
C ASN A 472 -8.05 9.57 2.14
N TRP A 473 -7.89 8.73 3.16
CA TRP A 473 -6.81 7.75 3.32
C TRP A 473 -7.33 6.30 3.26
N GLY A 474 -8.46 6.08 2.60
CA GLY A 474 -9.16 4.80 2.58
C GLY A 474 -8.76 3.90 1.43
N PRO A 475 -8.07 2.78 1.69
CA PRO A 475 -7.99 1.69 0.72
C PRO A 475 -9.38 1.18 0.34
N ILE A 476 -9.51 0.70 -0.90
CA ILE A 476 -10.80 0.31 -1.47
C ILE A 476 -10.87 -1.20 -1.70
N LEU A 477 -12.05 -1.78 -1.44
CA LEU A 477 -12.48 -3.12 -1.85
C LEU A 477 -13.74 -2.97 -2.70
N ALA A 478 -13.77 -3.59 -3.89
CA ALA A 478 -14.98 -3.73 -4.71
C ALA A 478 -15.47 -5.18 -4.71
N THR A 479 -16.79 -5.39 -4.82
CA THR A 479 -17.39 -6.74 -4.82
C THR A 479 -18.48 -6.89 -5.89
N ALA A 480 -18.73 -8.12 -6.34
CA ALA A 480 -19.81 -8.45 -7.29
C ALA A 480 -21.22 -8.18 -6.74
N GLY A 481 -21.34 -7.84 -5.44
CA GLY A 481 -22.61 -7.34 -4.88
C GLY A 481 -22.94 -5.89 -5.26
N ASP A 482 -22.30 -5.32 -6.26
CA ASP A 482 -22.39 -3.92 -6.67
C ASP A 482 -22.00 -2.96 -5.52
N LEU A 483 -21.03 -3.34 -4.68
CA LEU A 483 -20.59 -2.56 -3.51
C LEU A 483 -19.13 -2.15 -3.58
N VAL A 484 -18.86 -0.95 -3.06
CA VAL A 484 -17.51 -0.46 -2.77
C VAL A 484 -17.38 -0.21 -1.27
N PHE A 485 -16.41 -0.86 -0.62
CA PHE A 485 -16.12 -0.65 0.79
C PHE A 485 -14.90 0.24 0.96
N MET A 486 -15.02 1.28 1.79
CA MET A 486 -13.94 2.23 2.07
C MET A 486 -14.14 2.89 3.45
N GLY A 487 -13.04 3.23 4.11
CA GLY A 487 -12.97 4.16 5.22
C GLY A 487 -12.13 5.38 4.84
N GLY A 488 -11.18 5.78 5.70
CA GLY A 488 -10.12 6.75 5.36
C GLY A 488 -10.42 8.21 5.62
N THR A 489 -11.63 8.55 6.04
CA THR A 489 -12.01 9.90 6.45
C THR A 489 -11.84 10.07 7.97
N ASN A 490 -11.62 11.32 8.42
CA ASN A 490 -11.37 11.62 9.83
C ASN A 490 -12.58 11.45 10.77
N ASP A 491 -13.76 11.20 10.22
CA ASP A 491 -15.01 10.92 10.94
C ASP A 491 -15.09 9.46 11.44
N ARG A 492 -14.14 8.60 11.03
CA ARG A 492 -13.97 7.21 11.47
C ARG A 492 -15.05 6.23 10.99
N TYR A 493 -15.78 6.56 9.95
CA TYR A 493 -16.76 5.63 9.39
C TYR A 493 -16.11 4.66 8.40
N PHE A 494 -16.45 3.38 8.55
CA PHE A 494 -16.35 2.38 7.49
C PHE A 494 -17.67 2.38 6.73
N ARG A 495 -17.62 2.45 5.39
CA ARG A 495 -18.79 2.66 4.54
C ARG A 495 -18.87 1.62 3.45
N ALA A 496 -20.09 1.28 3.04
CA ALA A 496 -20.41 0.64 1.79
C ALA A 496 -21.15 1.64 0.88
N PHE A 497 -20.67 1.74 -0.35
CA PHE A 497 -21.24 2.59 -1.39
C PHE A 497 -21.82 1.71 -2.49
N ASP A 498 -22.90 2.15 -3.12
CA ASP A 498 -23.33 1.63 -4.40
C ASP A 498 -22.25 1.91 -5.45
N SER A 499 -21.75 0.87 -6.11
CA SER A 499 -20.64 0.98 -7.07
C SER A 499 -20.98 1.78 -8.32
N ARG A 500 -22.25 1.87 -8.67
CA ARG A 500 -22.75 2.53 -9.89
C ARG A 500 -23.07 4.01 -9.69
N THR A 501 -23.41 4.40 -8.45
CA THR A 501 -23.90 5.75 -8.15
C THR A 501 -23.04 6.53 -7.15
N GLY A 502 -22.24 5.83 -6.33
CA GLY A 502 -21.49 6.41 -5.23
C GLY A 502 -22.34 6.79 -4.01
N GLU A 503 -23.62 6.38 -3.96
CA GLU A 503 -24.50 6.58 -2.81
C GLU A 503 -24.00 5.74 -1.62
N ILE A 504 -24.00 6.33 -0.40
CA ILE A 504 -23.68 5.61 0.84
C ILE A 504 -24.91 4.77 1.25
N LEU A 505 -24.80 3.46 1.14
CA LEU A 505 -25.86 2.51 1.51
C LEU A 505 -25.76 2.07 2.98
N TRP A 506 -24.54 2.02 3.52
CA TRP A 506 -24.30 1.61 4.90
C TRP A 506 -23.07 2.30 5.46
N GLN A 507 -23.05 2.52 6.78
CA GLN A 507 -21.86 3.00 7.48
C GLN A 507 -21.84 2.58 8.95
N GLN A 508 -20.64 2.24 9.43
CA GLN A 508 -20.37 1.92 10.82
C GLN A 508 -19.21 2.77 11.36
N ARG A 509 -19.45 3.46 12.46
CA ARG A 509 -18.37 4.22 13.12
C ARG A 509 -17.49 3.29 13.94
N THR A 510 -16.17 3.38 13.73
CA THR A 510 -15.16 2.58 14.41
C THR A 510 -14.45 3.35 15.53
N ASN A 511 -13.53 2.68 16.25
CA ASN A 511 -12.77 3.27 17.35
C ASN A 511 -11.79 4.36 16.87
N SER A 512 -11.27 4.23 15.64
CA SER A 512 -10.23 5.09 15.04
C SER A 512 -10.57 5.34 13.57
N GLY A 513 -9.81 6.19 12.88
CA GLY A 513 -9.85 6.27 11.42
C GLY A 513 -9.37 4.95 10.79
N ILE A 514 -9.74 4.72 9.53
CA ILE A 514 -9.47 3.46 8.83
C ILE A 514 -8.45 3.72 7.73
N THR A 515 -7.25 3.18 7.91
CA THR A 515 -6.21 3.13 6.89
C THR A 515 -5.88 1.70 6.47
N GLY A 516 -6.53 0.71 7.08
CA GLY A 516 -6.38 -0.70 6.73
C GLY A 516 -7.07 -1.04 5.42
N VAL A 517 -6.47 -1.95 4.66
CA VAL A 517 -7.05 -2.47 3.41
C VAL A 517 -8.20 -3.42 3.76
N PRO A 518 -9.44 -3.15 3.30
CA PRO A 518 -10.56 -4.06 3.52
C PRO A 518 -10.47 -5.30 2.63
N VAL A 519 -11.00 -6.42 3.13
CA VAL A 519 -11.06 -7.70 2.43
C VAL A 519 -12.41 -8.38 2.67
N THR A 520 -12.75 -9.35 1.82
CA THR A 520 -13.93 -10.19 2.02
C THR A 520 -13.60 -11.67 1.80
N TYR A 521 -14.31 -12.54 2.51
CA TYR A 521 -14.11 -13.99 2.45
C TYR A 521 -15.40 -14.72 2.86
N THR A 522 -15.47 -16.03 2.65
CA THR A 522 -16.59 -16.84 3.12
C THR A 522 -16.14 -17.98 4.03
N LEU A 523 -16.95 -18.27 5.04
CA LEU A 523 -16.79 -19.45 5.89
C LEU A 523 -18.16 -20.09 6.08
N ASP A 524 -18.27 -21.39 5.82
CA ASP A 524 -19.52 -22.17 5.91
C ASP A 524 -20.68 -21.54 5.12
N GLY A 525 -20.37 -20.94 3.96
CA GLY A 525 -21.35 -20.31 3.08
C GLY A 525 -21.84 -18.94 3.55
N LYS A 526 -21.23 -18.35 4.58
CA LYS A 526 -21.51 -16.99 5.05
C LYS A 526 -20.37 -16.05 4.64
N GLN A 527 -20.74 -14.92 4.03
CA GLN A 527 -19.77 -13.88 3.63
C GLN A 527 -19.46 -12.94 4.80
N TYR A 528 -18.19 -12.58 4.91
CA TYR A 528 -17.65 -11.63 5.88
C TYR A 528 -16.88 -10.52 5.18
N VAL A 529 -16.91 -9.32 5.77
CA VAL A 529 -16.04 -8.20 5.38
C VAL A 529 -15.17 -7.85 6.57
N ALA A 530 -13.86 -7.78 6.37
CA ALA A 530 -12.89 -7.50 7.43
C ALA A 530 -12.04 -6.27 7.10
N VAL A 531 -11.74 -5.46 8.14
CA VAL A 531 -10.87 -4.29 7.99
C VAL A 531 -10.16 -3.95 9.29
N GLN A 532 -8.95 -3.39 9.21
CA GLN A 532 -8.28 -2.78 10.35
C GLN A 532 -8.62 -1.29 10.45
N SER A 533 -9.02 -0.83 11.62
CA SER A 533 -9.03 0.60 11.97
C SER A 533 -7.80 0.92 12.81
N GLY A 534 -7.18 2.07 12.55
CA GLY A 534 -5.99 2.53 13.26
C GLY A 534 -5.39 3.73 12.52
N TRP A 535 -5.73 4.94 12.97
CA TRP A 535 -5.22 6.19 12.41
C TRP A 535 -3.80 6.44 12.86
N GLY A 536 -2.94 6.90 11.96
CA GLY A 536 -1.56 7.20 12.27
C GLY A 536 -0.74 7.52 11.02
N VAL A 537 0.58 7.60 11.18
CA VAL A 537 1.53 7.87 10.10
C VAL A 537 1.13 9.12 9.30
N ASP A 538 1.13 9.07 7.98
CA ASP A 538 0.86 10.24 7.12
C ASP A 538 -0.58 10.74 7.22
N ALA A 539 -1.56 9.87 7.39
CA ALA A 539 -2.94 10.27 7.63
C ALA A 539 -3.07 11.20 8.88
N GLN A 540 -2.31 10.90 9.95
CA GLN A 540 -2.29 11.76 11.15
C GLN A 540 -1.45 13.03 10.92
N ARG A 541 -0.35 12.92 10.17
CA ARG A 541 0.50 14.08 9.83
C ARG A 541 -0.28 15.09 9.01
N GLU A 542 -0.95 14.64 7.95
CA GLU A 542 -1.80 15.47 7.11
C GLU A 542 -2.94 16.11 7.91
N GLN A 543 -3.63 15.33 8.77
CA GLN A 543 -4.69 15.87 9.64
C GLN A 543 -4.18 17.03 10.51
N ASN A 544 -2.97 16.90 11.08
CA ASN A 544 -2.38 17.94 11.90
C ASN A 544 -2.08 19.21 11.08
N LEU A 545 -1.57 19.06 9.87
CA LEU A 545 -1.23 20.17 8.98
C LEU A 545 -2.48 20.84 8.42
N LEU A 546 -3.51 20.08 8.08
CA LEU A 546 -4.82 20.63 7.69
C LEU A 546 -5.51 21.37 8.84
N ASN A 547 -5.41 20.86 10.08
CA ASN A 547 -5.88 21.60 11.24
C ASN A 547 -5.20 22.97 11.36
N MET A 548 -3.88 23.05 11.14
CA MET A 548 -3.13 24.31 11.14
C MET A 548 -3.58 25.24 9.99
N ALA A 549 -3.68 24.70 8.77
CA ALA A 549 -4.06 25.46 7.58
C ALA A 549 -5.49 26.02 7.66
N LYS A 550 -6.42 25.28 8.26
CA LYS A 550 -7.84 25.65 8.40
C LYS A 550 -8.16 26.38 9.72
N GLY A 551 -7.21 26.43 10.67
CA GLY A 551 -7.46 26.95 12.01
C GLY A 551 -8.43 26.09 12.82
N GLU A 552 -8.46 24.79 12.57
CA GLU A 552 -9.30 23.79 13.21
C GLU A 552 -8.52 22.98 14.24
N ASN A 553 -9.22 22.20 15.06
CA ASN A 553 -8.61 21.25 16.00
C ASN A 553 -9.41 19.94 15.98
N HIS A 554 -9.34 19.22 14.86
CA HIS A 554 -9.99 17.94 14.73
C HIS A 554 -9.04 16.83 15.20
N TYR A 555 -9.50 16.00 16.13
CA TYR A 555 -8.74 14.90 16.72
C TYR A 555 -9.33 13.55 16.30
N VAL A 556 -8.50 12.69 15.69
CA VAL A 556 -8.84 11.30 15.41
C VAL A 556 -8.16 10.41 16.46
N PRO A 557 -8.92 9.66 17.28
CA PRO A 557 -8.33 8.74 18.26
C PRO A 557 -7.45 7.70 17.57
N GLN A 558 -6.30 7.40 18.17
CA GLN A 558 -5.42 6.32 17.73
C GLN A 558 -5.74 5.02 18.47
N GLY A 559 -5.36 3.89 17.89
CA GLY A 559 -5.49 2.56 18.46
C GLY A 559 -6.06 1.57 17.45
N GLY A 560 -5.39 0.42 17.32
CA GLY A 560 -5.72 -0.59 16.30
C GLY A 560 -6.81 -1.56 16.77
N VAL A 561 -7.80 -1.77 15.90
CA VAL A 561 -8.82 -2.81 16.06
C VAL A 561 -9.09 -3.47 14.70
N ILE A 562 -9.10 -4.79 14.67
CA ILE A 562 -9.61 -5.57 13.55
C ILE A 562 -11.13 -5.68 13.74
N TRP A 563 -11.87 -5.28 12.73
CA TRP A 563 -13.32 -5.39 12.68
C TRP A 563 -13.73 -6.40 11.62
N VAL A 564 -14.70 -7.26 11.95
CA VAL A 564 -15.31 -8.18 11.02
C VAL A 564 -16.83 -8.03 11.07
N PHE A 565 -17.40 -7.90 9.88
CA PHE A 565 -18.83 -7.67 9.65
C PHE A 565 -19.43 -8.81 8.86
N ALA A 566 -20.71 -9.11 9.11
CA ALA A 566 -21.52 -10.04 8.33
C ALA A 566 -23.00 -9.69 8.45
N LEU A 567 -23.83 -10.26 7.59
CA LEU A 567 -25.27 -10.20 7.76
C LEU A 567 -25.69 -11.05 8.97
N PRO A 568 -26.75 -10.67 9.72
CA PRO A 568 -27.34 -11.50 10.76
C PRO A 568 -27.81 -12.86 10.19
N ASP A 569 -27.91 -13.89 11.07
CA ASP A 569 -28.45 -15.21 10.72
C ASP A 569 -29.95 -15.15 10.47
#